data_ab1de7d92ea77cbb19b99ccf3bdf1a70
#
_entry.id   ab1de7d92ea77cbb19b99ccf3bdf1a70
#
_cell.length_a   1.000
_cell.length_b   1.000
_cell.length_c   1.000
_cell.angle_alpha   90.00
_cell.angle_beta   90.00
_cell.angle_gamma   90.00
#
_symmetry.space_group_name_H-M   'P 1'
#
loop_
_entity.id
_entity.type
_entity.pdbx_description
1 polymer ?
#
loop_
_entity_poly.entity_id
_entity_poly.type
_entity_poly.pdbx_seq_one_letter_code
_entity_poly.pdbx_strand_id
1 'polypeptide(L)'
;MSAPTPIRFLFRGQPVEVPADTPTRTVLQWLREDRQACGTKEGCAEGDCGACTVLVAELAEALPATSRAVVSAGVALRPVNACIRFLPSLHGKALLTVEDLADRTPASPTPLHPAQQALVDCHGAQCGFCTPGFVMTLAAVHEAHQVHQDQDPAARPPGRGALADALSGNLCRCTGYRPILDAAQQMLAQTGPRLPLAGLRDQLLALQAAPVPSLDGTVHAPRDLA
;
A
#
# COMPACT_ATOMS: atom_id res chain seq x y z
N MET A 1 -28.89 -17.12 16.80
CA MET A 1 -28.07 -16.64 15.67
C MET A 1 -26.82 -16.04 16.28
N SER A 2 -25.64 -16.50 15.91
CA SER A 2 -24.35 -15.95 16.36
C SER A 2 -24.20 -14.53 15.80
N ALA A 3 -23.68 -13.59 16.62
CA ALA A 3 -23.40 -12.24 16.12
C ALA A 3 -22.35 -12.29 14.99
N PRO A 4 -22.47 -11.47 13.94
CA PRO A 4 -21.50 -11.44 12.86
C PRO A 4 -20.11 -11.07 13.39
N THR A 5 -19.07 -11.77 12.95
CA THR A 5 -17.70 -11.48 13.34
C THR A 5 -17.17 -10.33 12.48
N PRO A 6 -16.63 -9.26 13.08
CA PRO A 6 -16.18 -8.09 12.34
C PRO A 6 -14.90 -8.35 11.53
N ILE A 7 -14.70 -7.54 10.49
CA ILE A 7 -13.45 -7.45 9.75
C ILE A 7 -12.44 -6.71 10.64
N ARG A 8 -11.27 -7.31 10.88
CA ARG A 8 -10.21 -6.74 11.72
C ARG A 8 -8.93 -6.57 10.91
N PHE A 9 -8.39 -5.37 10.89
CA PHE A 9 -7.14 -5.07 10.18
C PHE A 9 -6.45 -3.86 10.82
N LEU A 10 -5.19 -3.60 10.42
CA LEU A 10 -4.47 -2.41 10.86
C LEU A 10 -4.64 -1.27 9.86
N PHE A 11 -4.95 -0.09 10.36
CA PHE A 11 -4.96 1.15 9.61
C PHE A 11 -4.24 2.23 10.39
N ARG A 12 -3.22 2.86 9.80
CA ARG A 12 -2.35 3.83 10.49
C ARG A 12 -1.73 3.28 11.78
N GLY A 13 -1.27 2.03 11.71
CA GLY A 13 -0.66 1.35 12.85
C GLY A 13 -1.61 1.03 14.01
N GLN A 14 -2.92 1.23 13.85
CA GLN A 14 -3.93 0.95 14.86
C GLN A 14 -4.88 -0.16 14.40
N PRO A 15 -5.30 -1.07 15.30
CA PRO A 15 -6.31 -2.06 14.99
C PRO A 15 -7.66 -1.37 14.76
N VAL A 16 -8.34 -1.82 13.70
CA VAL A 16 -9.66 -1.34 13.30
C VAL A 16 -10.60 -2.54 13.19
N GLU A 17 -11.81 -2.36 13.68
CA GLU A 17 -12.92 -3.29 13.50
C GLU A 17 -14.01 -2.63 12.66
N VAL A 18 -14.47 -3.35 11.64
CA VAL A 18 -15.55 -2.90 10.75
C VAL A 18 -16.60 -4.01 10.67
N PRO A 19 -17.90 -3.69 10.77
CA PRO A 19 -18.95 -4.68 10.57
C PRO A 19 -18.81 -5.39 9.22
N ALA A 20 -19.10 -6.70 9.20
CA ALA A 20 -19.04 -7.49 7.96
C ALA A 20 -20.40 -7.56 7.25
N ASP A 21 -21.23 -6.52 7.39
CA ASP A 21 -22.59 -6.42 6.88
C ASP A 21 -22.68 -6.10 5.39
N THR A 22 -21.61 -5.55 4.82
CA THR A 22 -21.52 -5.18 3.40
C THR A 22 -20.29 -5.82 2.76
N PRO A 23 -20.33 -7.10 2.38
CA PRO A 23 -19.15 -7.87 1.93
C PRO A 23 -18.55 -7.34 0.63
N THR A 24 -19.32 -6.63 -0.18
CA THR A 24 -18.87 -6.04 -1.47
C THR A 24 -18.37 -4.60 -1.34
N ARG A 25 -18.40 -4.02 -0.12
CA ARG A 25 -17.86 -2.68 0.11
C ARG A 25 -16.38 -2.66 -0.22
N THR A 26 -15.94 -1.67 -1.00
CA THR A 26 -14.54 -1.55 -1.39
C THR A 26 -13.71 -0.83 -0.33
N VAL A 27 -12.41 -1.07 -0.36
CA VAL A 27 -11.43 -0.36 0.48
C VAL A 27 -11.47 1.14 0.20
N LEU A 28 -11.66 1.54 -1.08
CA LEU A 28 -11.74 2.94 -1.48
C LEU A 28 -12.95 3.64 -0.85
N GLN A 29 -14.14 3.01 -0.91
CA GLN A 29 -15.35 3.56 -0.29
C GLN A 29 -15.15 3.75 1.21
N TRP A 30 -14.63 2.74 1.91
CA TRP A 30 -14.35 2.83 3.34
C TRP A 30 -13.37 3.95 3.68
N LEU A 31 -12.27 4.07 2.93
CA LEU A 31 -11.28 5.13 3.12
C LEU A 31 -11.91 6.52 2.99
N ARG A 32 -12.71 6.74 1.94
CA ARG A 32 -13.22 8.07 1.60
C ARG A 32 -14.47 8.46 2.38
N GLU A 33 -15.37 7.51 2.62
CA GLU A 33 -16.67 7.77 3.25
C GLU A 33 -16.58 7.68 4.78
N ASP A 34 -15.95 6.63 5.34
CA ASP A 34 -15.92 6.42 6.79
C ASP A 34 -14.70 7.06 7.46
N ARG A 35 -13.55 7.04 6.77
CA ARG A 35 -12.30 7.56 7.34
C ARG A 35 -11.92 8.94 6.85
N GLN A 36 -12.61 9.45 5.83
CA GLN A 36 -12.32 10.73 5.18
C GLN A 36 -10.84 10.84 4.75
N ALA A 37 -10.19 9.70 4.47
CA ALA A 37 -8.83 9.59 4.00
C ALA A 37 -8.80 9.86 2.48
N CYS A 38 -9.07 11.10 2.08
CA CYS A 38 -9.27 11.52 0.69
C CYS A 38 -7.95 11.68 -0.10
N GLY A 39 -6.79 11.39 0.48
CA GLY A 39 -5.53 11.26 -0.24
C GLY A 39 -5.59 10.17 -1.30
N THR A 40 -6.22 9.04 -0.99
CA THR A 40 -6.53 7.99 -1.99
C THR A 40 -7.66 8.46 -2.90
N LYS A 41 -7.39 8.54 -4.23
CA LYS A 41 -8.30 9.17 -5.20
C LYS A 41 -9.16 8.14 -5.93
N GLU A 42 -10.36 8.54 -6.33
CA GLU A 42 -11.25 7.76 -7.17
C GLU A 42 -11.24 8.33 -8.60
N GLY A 43 -10.63 7.60 -9.55
CA GLY A 43 -10.59 8.00 -10.95
C GLY A 43 -11.55 7.20 -11.82
N CYS A 44 -11.27 5.92 -12.03
CA CYS A 44 -12.07 5.05 -12.90
C CYS A 44 -13.08 4.18 -12.14
N ALA A 45 -12.86 3.89 -10.86
CA ALA A 45 -13.63 2.95 -10.02
C ALA A 45 -13.70 1.49 -10.56
N GLU A 46 -12.84 1.12 -11.51
CA GLU A 46 -12.84 -0.18 -12.19
C GLU A 46 -11.46 -0.89 -12.18
N GLY A 47 -10.47 -0.34 -11.43
CA GLY A 47 -9.16 -0.97 -11.26
C GLY A 47 -8.13 -0.66 -12.35
N ASP A 48 -8.40 0.26 -13.28
CA ASP A 48 -7.55 0.54 -14.43
C ASP A 48 -6.53 1.67 -14.18
N CYS A 49 -6.99 2.83 -13.68
CA CYS A 49 -6.17 4.05 -13.68
C CYS A 49 -5.12 4.15 -12.56
N GLY A 50 -5.19 3.34 -11.51
CA GLY A 50 -4.25 3.34 -10.40
C GLY A 50 -4.28 4.59 -9.50
N ALA A 51 -5.19 5.55 -9.67
CA ALA A 51 -5.29 6.72 -8.80
C ALA A 51 -5.63 6.35 -7.35
N CYS A 52 -6.24 5.19 -7.14
CA CYS A 52 -6.62 4.63 -5.85
C CYS A 52 -5.59 3.63 -5.29
N THR A 53 -4.38 3.56 -5.82
CA THR A 53 -3.37 2.61 -5.33
C THR A 53 -3.06 2.86 -3.85
N VAL A 54 -3.10 1.77 -3.08
CA VAL A 54 -2.69 1.68 -1.67
C VAL A 54 -1.73 0.51 -1.51
N LEU A 55 -1.02 0.41 -0.38
CA LEU A 55 -0.24 -0.77 -0.06
C LEU A 55 -1.00 -1.63 0.97
N VAL A 56 -1.07 -2.92 0.68
CA VAL A 56 -1.52 -3.92 1.64
C VAL A 56 -0.31 -4.70 2.12
N ALA A 57 -0.15 -4.77 3.44
CA ALA A 57 0.87 -5.58 4.10
C ALA A 57 0.22 -6.80 4.76
N GLU A 58 0.82 -7.96 4.57
CA GLU A 58 0.42 -9.23 5.18
C GLU A 58 1.64 -10.03 5.61
N LEU A 59 1.48 -11.04 6.45
CA LEU A 59 2.60 -11.88 6.87
C LEU A 59 3.24 -12.55 5.65
N ALA A 60 4.57 -12.50 5.55
CA ALA A 60 5.28 -13.05 4.40
C ALA A 60 5.08 -14.57 4.26
N GLU A 61 4.99 -15.28 5.38
CA GLU A 61 4.73 -16.72 5.46
C GLU A 61 3.32 -17.13 5.00
N ALA A 62 2.37 -16.20 4.91
CA ALA A 62 1.03 -16.46 4.39
C ALA A 62 0.95 -16.47 2.86
N LEU A 63 2.04 -16.13 2.18
CA LEU A 63 2.09 -16.05 0.73
C LEU A 63 2.66 -17.31 0.10
N PRO A 64 2.18 -17.70 -1.10
CA PRO A 64 2.82 -18.76 -1.86
C PRO A 64 4.24 -18.35 -2.28
N ALA A 65 5.15 -19.32 -2.37
CA ALA A 65 6.55 -19.09 -2.76
C ALA A 65 6.72 -18.41 -4.13
N THR A 66 5.69 -18.45 -4.97
CA THR A 66 5.65 -17.79 -6.29
C THR A 66 5.24 -16.32 -6.23
N SER A 67 4.96 -15.79 -5.05
CA SER A 67 4.53 -14.40 -4.88
C SER A 67 5.65 -13.43 -5.28
N ARG A 68 5.28 -12.38 -6.02
CA ARG A 68 6.18 -11.26 -6.38
C ARG A 68 6.05 -10.08 -5.42
N ALA A 69 5.49 -10.29 -4.23
CA ALA A 69 5.40 -9.25 -3.22
C ALA A 69 6.79 -8.83 -2.73
N VAL A 70 6.93 -7.56 -2.39
CA VAL A 70 8.13 -7.05 -1.73
C VAL A 70 8.11 -7.53 -0.27
N VAL A 71 9.08 -8.33 0.13
CA VAL A 71 9.18 -8.79 1.52
C VAL A 71 10.19 -7.92 2.27
N SER A 72 9.72 -7.24 3.30
CA SER A 72 10.52 -6.39 4.18
C SER A 72 10.06 -6.55 5.63
N ALA A 73 10.99 -6.65 6.57
CA ALA A 73 10.72 -6.81 8.01
C ALA A 73 9.72 -7.96 8.34
N GLY A 74 9.74 -9.05 7.57
CA GLY A 74 8.85 -10.21 7.76
C GLY A 74 7.41 -10.01 7.28
N VAL A 75 7.13 -8.89 6.62
CA VAL A 75 5.83 -8.64 5.97
C VAL A 75 5.99 -8.52 4.46
N ALA A 76 4.97 -8.94 3.75
CA ALA A 76 4.88 -8.83 2.30
C ALA A 76 4.00 -7.65 1.94
N LEU A 77 4.52 -6.77 1.09
CA LEU A 77 3.88 -5.55 0.62
C LEU A 77 3.41 -5.71 -0.81
N ARG A 78 2.18 -5.31 -1.08
CA ARG A 78 1.63 -5.28 -2.43
C ARG A 78 0.89 -3.98 -2.71
N PRO A 79 1.21 -3.27 -3.80
CA PRO A 79 0.35 -2.21 -4.32
C PRO A 79 -0.93 -2.85 -4.88
N VAL A 80 -2.09 -2.30 -4.52
CA VAL A 80 -3.40 -2.78 -4.96
C VAL A 80 -4.32 -1.60 -5.28
N ASN A 81 -5.25 -1.79 -6.20
CA ASN A 81 -6.28 -0.80 -6.52
C ASN A 81 -7.43 -0.89 -5.49
N ALA A 82 -7.56 0.12 -4.64
CA ALA A 82 -8.54 0.15 -3.55
C ALA A 82 -10.00 0.15 -4.05
N CYS A 83 -10.27 0.58 -5.29
CA CYS A 83 -11.63 0.65 -5.87
C CYS A 83 -12.22 -0.73 -6.21
N ILE A 84 -11.38 -1.75 -6.42
CA ILE A 84 -11.83 -3.12 -6.71
C ILE A 84 -11.47 -4.11 -5.60
N ARG A 85 -10.75 -3.66 -4.58
CA ARG A 85 -10.39 -4.47 -3.42
C ARG A 85 -11.52 -4.44 -2.41
N PHE A 86 -12.15 -5.58 -2.13
CA PHE A 86 -13.20 -5.65 -1.12
C PHE A 86 -12.64 -5.56 0.30
N LEU A 87 -13.34 -4.83 1.14
CA LEU A 87 -12.93 -4.55 2.51
C LEU A 87 -12.70 -5.84 3.36
N PRO A 88 -13.52 -6.91 3.25
CA PRO A 88 -13.27 -8.15 3.98
C PRO A 88 -11.92 -8.80 3.68
N SER A 89 -11.34 -8.55 2.49
CA SER A 89 -10.03 -9.08 2.12
C SER A 89 -8.86 -8.46 2.89
N LEU A 90 -9.10 -7.42 3.68
CA LEU A 90 -8.11 -6.82 4.59
C LEU A 90 -8.04 -7.52 5.94
N HIS A 91 -8.94 -8.46 6.24
CA HIS A 91 -8.90 -9.14 7.54
C HIS A 91 -7.54 -9.78 7.80
N GLY A 92 -6.96 -9.51 8.99
CA GLY A 92 -5.63 -9.98 9.37
C GLY A 92 -4.47 -9.29 8.63
N LYS A 93 -4.71 -8.15 7.94
CA LYS A 93 -3.70 -7.42 7.15
C LYS A 93 -3.55 -5.99 7.64
N ALA A 94 -2.61 -5.27 7.06
CA ALA A 94 -2.45 -3.83 7.27
C ALA A 94 -2.67 -3.07 5.97
N LEU A 95 -3.33 -1.93 6.08
CA LEU A 95 -3.56 -0.99 4.99
C LEU A 95 -2.72 0.26 5.22
N LEU A 96 -1.88 0.59 4.24
CA LEU A 96 -1.08 1.82 4.21
C LEU A 96 -1.55 2.71 3.06
N THR A 97 -1.68 3.99 3.33
CA THR A 97 -2.11 5.02 2.39
C THR A 97 -1.02 6.09 2.23
N VAL A 98 -1.21 7.01 1.30
CA VAL A 98 -0.25 8.09 1.04
C VAL A 98 0.01 8.97 2.27
N GLU A 99 -0.96 9.06 3.17
CA GLU A 99 -0.86 9.82 4.42
C GLU A 99 0.05 9.17 5.46
N ASP A 100 0.34 7.87 5.31
CA ASP A 100 1.18 7.10 6.23
C ASP A 100 2.68 7.22 5.92
N LEU A 101 3.03 7.78 4.75
CA LEU A 101 4.41 7.81 4.26
C LEU A 101 5.24 8.95 4.83
N ALA A 102 4.61 10.08 5.15
CA ALA A 102 5.30 11.24 5.69
C ALA A 102 5.56 11.06 7.18
N ASP A 103 6.81 11.25 7.61
CA ASP A 103 7.12 11.39 9.02
C ASP A 103 6.66 12.77 9.50
N ARG A 104 5.59 12.79 10.29
CA ARG A 104 5.01 14.02 10.85
C ARG A 104 5.52 14.36 12.23
N THR A 105 6.60 13.72 12.69
CA THR A 105 7.20 14.08 13.98
C THR A 105 7.93 15.41 13.85
N PRO A 106 7.82 16.33 14.85
CA PRO A 106 8.50 17.62 14.80
C PRO A 106 10.03 17.52 14.73
N ALA A 107 10.59 16.36 15.06
CA ALA A 107 12.03 16.09 15.06
C ALA A 107 12.57 15.59 13.73
N SER A 108 11.70 15.29 12.75
CA SER A 108 12.15 14.77 11.45
C SER A 108 12.71 15.88 10.57
N PRO A 109 13.99 15.82 10.14
CA PRO A 109 14.57 16.77 9.19
C PRO A 109 14.03 16.57 7.76
N THR A 110 13.47 15.39 7.45
CA THR A 110 12.93 15.05 6.13
C THR A 110 11.54 14.43 6.29
N PRO A 111 10.49 15.26 6.42
CA PRO A 111 9.15 14.78 6.72
C PRO A 111 8.54 13.96 5.58
N LEU A 112 9.04 14.09 4.35
CA LEU A 112 8.52 13.40 3.17
C LEU A 112 9.29 12.10 2.90
N HIS A 113 8.56 11.06 2.52
CA HIS A 113 9.16 9.85 1.95
C HIS A 113 9.92 10.17 0.65
N PRO A 114 11.04 9.48 0.30
CA PRO A 114 11.78 9.73 -0.93
C PRO A 114 10.92 9.76 -2.19
N ALA A 115 9.91 8.89 -2.30
CA ALA A 115 8.96 8.92 -3.42
C ALA A 115 8.13 10.22 -3.49
N GLN A 116 7.77 10.80 -2.34
CA GLN A 116 7.05 12.06 -2.28
C GLN A 116 7.98 13.22 -2.64
N GLN A 117 9.17 13.26 -2.01
CA GLN A 117 10.15 14.32 -2.23
C GLN A 117 10.61 14.37 -3.69
N ALA A 118 10.95 13.23 -4.28
CA ALA A 118 11.40 13.19 -5.68
C ALA A 118 10.33 13.67 -6.68
N LEU A 119 9.04 13.37 -6.42
CA LEU A 119 7.95 13.89 -7.26
C LEU A 119 7.80 15.42 -7.15
N VAL A 120 8.11 16.00 -5.98
CA VAL A 120 8.18 17.46 -5.81
C VAL A 120 9.35 18.02 -6.59
N ASP A 121 10.55 17.49 -6.39
CA ASP A 121 11.80 17.99 -6.97
C ASP A 121 11.81 17.91 -8.50
N CYS A 122 11.25 16.82 -9.05
CA CYS A 122 11.18 16.59 -10.49
C CYS A 122 9.91 17.18 -11.15
N HIS A 123 9.09 17.92 -10.40
CA HIS A 123 7.81 18.43 -10.91
C HIS A 123 6.91 17.31 -11.51
N GLY A 124 6.90 16.13 -10.84
CA GLY A 124 6.17 14.93 -11.27
C GLY A 124 4.64 15.02 -11.13
N ALA A 125 4.11 16.16 -10.70
CA ALA A 125 2.68 16.42 -10.56
C ALA A 125 2.29 17.73 -11.24
N GLN A 126 1.12 17.73 -11.92
CA GLN A 126 0.47 18.94 -12.43
C GLN A 126 -0.87 19.14 -11.74
N CYS A 127 -1.95 18.47 -12.17
CA CYS A 127 -3.22 18.55 -11.47
C CYS A 127 -3.21 17.84 -10.11
N GLY A 128 -2.26 16.94 -9.86
CA GLY A 128 -2.09 16.21 -8.59
C GLY A 128 -3.02 15.02 -8.38
N PHE A 129 -3.99 14.77 -9.27
CA PHE A 129 -5.02 13.75 -9.03
C PHE A 129 -4.46 12.32 -9.02
N CYS A 130 -3.59 11.96 -9.95
CA CYS A 130 -2.95 10.64 -10.01
C CYS A 130 -1.76 10.50 -9.05
N THR A 131 -1.24 11.61 -8.52
CA THR A 131 0.02 11.64 -7.76
C THR A 131 0.02 10.70 -6.55
N PRO A 132 -1.02 10.61 -5.70
CA PRO A 132 -1.03 9.69 -4.58
C PRO A 132 -0.86 8.23 -5.00
N GLY A 133 -1.48 7.81 -6.11
CA GLY A 133 -1.34 6.46 -6.63
C GLY A 133 0.09 6.17 -7.09
N PHE A 134 0.72 7.07 -7.82
CA PHE A 134 2.14 6.96 -8.20
C PHE A 134 3.05 6.90 -6.98
N VAL A 135 2.80 7.74 -5.98
CA VAL A 135 3.58 7.74 -4.72
C VAL A 135 3.54 6.36 -4.07
N MET A 136 2.36 5.74 -3.97
CA MET A 136 2.22 4.42 -3.32
C MET A 136 2.96 3.32 -4.08
N THR A 137 2.88 3.32 -5.42
CA THR A 137 3.66 2.38 -6.25
C THR A 137 5.15 2.62 -6.11
N LEU A 138 5.60 3.88 -6.18
CA LEU A 138 7.01 4.26 -6.00
C LEU A 138 7.54 3.93 -4.61
N ALA A 139 6.73 4.07 -3.56
CA ALA A 139 7.13 3.67 -2.21
C ALA A 139 7.40 2.17 -2.11
N ALA A 140 6.60 1.33 -2.78
CA ALA A 140 6.86 -0.10 -2.85
C ALA A 140 8.15 -0.41 -3.63
N VAL A 141 8.41 0.28 -4.73
CA VAL A 141 9.65 0.14 -5.53
C VAL A 141 10.87 0.57 -4.70
N HIS A 142 10.76 1.68 -3.98
CA HIS A 142 11.82 2.15 -3.10
C HIS A 142 12.13 1.12 -2.00
N GLU A 143 11.11 0.60 -1.32
CA GLU A 143 11.30 -0.42 -0.29
C GLU A 143 11.94 -1.69 -0.84
N ALA A 144 11.53 -2.14 -2.04
CA ALA A 144 12.16 -3.29 -2.71
C ALA A 144 13.65 -3.05 -2.96
N HIS A 145 14.01 -1.86 -3.41
CA HIS A 145 15.42 -1.50 -3.64
C HIS A 145 16.21 -1.45 -2.34
N GLN A 146 15.65 -0.85 -1.28
CA GLN A 146 16.28 -0.81 0.04
C GLN A 146 16.53 -2.21 0.61
N VAL A 147 15.57 -3.13 0.48
CA VAL A 147 15.75 -4.53 0.89
C VAL A 147 16.89 -5.20 0.11
N HIS A 148 16.98 -4.95 -1.20
CA HIS A 148 18.10 -5.48 -2.00
C HIS A 148 19.44 -4.88 -1.57
N GLN A 149 19.50 -3.59 -1.26
CA GLN A 149 20.72 -2.94 -0.78
C GLN A 149 21.14 -3.41 0.63
N ASP A 150 20.17 -3.72 1.49
CA ASP A 150 20.44 -4.30 2.82
C ASP A 150 21.12 -5.69 2.69
N GLN A 151 20.79 -6.46 1.64
CA GLN A 151 21.33 -7.78 1.35
C GLN A 151 22.65 -7.72 0.55
N ASP A 152 22.72 -6.80 -0.39
CA ASP A 152 23.91 -6.54 -1.23
C ASP A 152 24.11 -5.03 -1.41
N PRO A 153 25.03 -4.40 -0.67
CA PRO A 153 25.33 -2.97 -0.80
C PRO A 153 25.76 -2.53 -2.21
N ALA A 154 26.18 -3.47 -3.06
CA ALA A 154 26.52 -3.20 -4.46
C ALA A 154 25.32 -3.37 -5.41
N ALA A 155 24.14 -3.71 -4.90
CA ALA A 155 22.93 -3.88 -5.70
C ALA A 155 22.62 -2.61 -6.51
N ARG A 156 22.52 -2.77 -7.82
CA ARG A 156 22.20 -1.67 -8.71
C ARG A 156 20.72 -1.33 -8.67
N PRO A 157 20.36 -0.04 -8.71
CA PRO A 157 18.97 0.36 -8.79
C PRO A 157 18.33 -0.14 -10.10
N PRO A 158 17.00 -0.37 -10.11
CA PRO A 158 16.29 -0.71 -11.33
C PRO A 158 16.44 0.38 -12.38
N GLY A 159 16.67 -0.05 -13.62
CA GLY A 159 16.78 0.86 -14.76
C GLY A 159 15.42 1.47 -15.14
N ARG A 160 15.47 2.54 -15.97
CA ARG A 160 14.27 3.28 -16.38
C ARG A 160 13.15 2.43 -16.99
N GLY A 161 13.49 1.38 -17.76
CA GLY A 161 12.51 0.44 -18.30
C GLY A 161 11.77 -0.33 -17.21
N ALA A 162 12.50 -0.90 -16.25
CA ALA A 162 11.90 -1.60 -15.11
C ALA A 162 11.03 -0.68 -14.24
N LEU A 163 11.41 0.60 -14.10
CA LEU A 163 10.60 1.59 -13.42
C LEU A 163 9.30 1.90 -14.19
N ALA A 164 9.37 2.00 -15.51
CA ALA A 164 8.20 2.20 -16.36
C ALA A 164 7.24 0.99 -16.27
N ASP A 165 7.78 -0.23 -16.25
CA ASP A 165 6.99 -1.45 -16.07
C ASP A 165 6.32 -1.49 -14.69
N ALA A 166 7.04 -1.12 -13.62
CA ALA A 166 6.48 -1.05 -12.27
C ALA A 166 5.33 -0.02 -12.16
N LEU A 167 5.38 1.06 -12.94
CA LEU A 167 4.38 2.13 -12.97
C LEU A 167 3.26 1.90 -13.99
N SER A 168 3.26 0.79 -14.74
CA SER A 168 2.29 0.53 -15.81
C SER A 168 0.83 0.50 -15.35
N GLY A 169 0.60 0.21 -14.07
CA GLY A 169 -0.73 0.25 -13.43
C GLY A 169 -1.20 1.64 -12.99
N ASN A 170 -0.43 2.72 -13.28
CA ASN A 170 -0.77 4.09 -12.89
C ASN A 170 -0.84 4.99 -14.12
N LEU A 171 -1.98 5.65 -14.33
CA LEU A 171 -2.21 6.52 -15.49
C LEU A 171 -2.13 8.00 -15.11
N CYS A 172 -1.44 8.78 -15.96
CA CYS A 172 -1.37 10.24 -15.84
C CYS A 172 -1.66 10.88 -17.20
N ARG A 173 -2.59 11.83 -17.23
CA ARG A 173 -2.93 12.56 -18.47
C ARG A 173 -2.11 13.84 -18.68
N CYS A 174 -1.57 14.40 -17.59
CA CYS A 174 -1.02 15.76 -17.62
C CYS A 174 0.48 15.81 -17.95
N THR A 175 1.31 14.95 -17.31
CA THR A 175 2.78 15.12 -17.27
C THR A 175 3.52 14.50 -18.45
N GLY A 176 2.88 13.58 -19.20
CA GLY A 176 3.56 12.77 -20.21
C GLY A 176 4.57 11.77 -19.62
N TYR A 177 4.45 11.44 -18.32
CA TYR A 177 5.22 10.44 -17.55
C TYR A 177 6.71 10.77 -17.36
N ARG A 178 7.34 11.56 -18.20
CA ARG A 178 8.79 11.82 -18.14
C ARG A 178 9.23 12.29 -16.75
N PRO A 179 8.64 13.35 -16.15
CA PRO A 179 9.09 13.84 -14.84
C PRO A 179 8.75 12.82 -13.71
N ILE A 180 7.75 11.97 -13.88
CA ILE A 180 7.46 10.89 -12.92
C ILE A 180 8.55 9.81 -12.98
N LEU A 181 9.01 9.44 -14.15
CA LEU A 181 10.11 8.50 -14.33
C LEU A 181 11.45 9.07 -13.88
N ASP A 182 11.65 10.38 -14.05
CA ASP A 182 12.84 11.08 -13.54
C ASP A 182 12.82 11.07 -12.00
N ALA A 183 11.66 11.33 -11.38
CA ALA A 183 11.45 11.19 -9.93
C ALA A 183 11.69 9.75 -9.43
N ALA A 184 11.20 8.76 -10.17
CA ALA A 184 11.41 7.36 -9.83
C ALA A 184 12.91 6.98 -9.79
N GLN A 185 13.72 7.52 -10.71
CA GLN A 185 15.17 7.33 -10.70
C GLN A 185 15.84 8.09 -9.56
N GLN A 186 15.44 9.35 -9.34
CA GLN A 186 16.03 10.21 -8.31
C GLN A 186 15.78 9.68 -6.90
N MET A 187 14.57 9.17 -6.59
CA MET A 187 14.25 8.65 -5.25
C MET A 187 15.14 7.51 -4.81
N LEU A 188 15.65 6.69 -5.75
CA LEU A 188 16.49 5.53 -5.45
C LEU A 188 17.90 5.94 -4.97
N ALA A 189 18.32 7.17 -5.25
CA ALA A 189 19.59 7.74 -4.77
C ALA A 189 19.40 8.55 -3.46
N GLN A 190 18.16 8.77 -3.02
CA GLN A 190 17.87 9.55 -1.82
C GLN A 190 17.88 8.68 -0.57
N THR A 191 18.49 9.18 0.49
CA THR A 191 18.31 8.66 1.84
C THR A 191 17.10 9.34 2.48
N GLY A 192 16.25 8.58 3.16
CA GLY A 192 15.05 9.14 3.78
C GLY A 192 14.28 8.09 4.58
N PRO A 193 13.10 8.45 5.10
CA PRO A 193 12.27 7.52 5.84
C PRO A 193 11.87 6.33 4.95
N ARG A 194 11.90 5.15 5.55
CA ARG A 194 11.35 3.92 4.94
C ARG A 194 9.87 3.78 5.31
N LEU A 195 9.22 2.78 4.74
CA LEU A 195 7.85 2.45 5.12
C LEU A 195 7.77 2.12 6.63
N PRO A 196 6.67 2.48 7.31
CA PRO A 196 6.51 2.29 8.75
C PRO A 196 6.19 0.82 9.09
N LEU A 197 7.17 -0.06 8.89
CA LEU A 197 7.01 -1.51 9.06
C LEU A 197 7.48 -2.02 10.41
N ALA A 198 8.10 -1.17 11.24
CA ALA A 198 8.61 -1.56 12.55
C ALA A 198 7.47 -2.09 13.45
N GLY A 199 7.63 -3.30 13.99
CA GLY A 199 6.63 -3.96 14.83
C GLY A 199 5.36 -4.41 14.11
N LEU A 200 5.22 -4.14 12.80
CA LEU A 200 4.02 -4.47 12.04
C LEU A 200 3.79 -5.99 11.98
N ARG A 201 4.85 -6.78 11.87
CA ARG A 201 4.76 -8.25 11.87
C ARG A 201 4.09 -8.78 13.15
N ASP A 202 4.52 -8.30 14.31
CA ASP A 202 3.98 -8.75 15.60
C ASP A 202 2.51 -8.35 15.76
N GLN A 203 2.16 -7.15 15.30
CA GLN A 203 0.76 -6.68 15.28
C GLN A 203 -0.10 -7.54 14.35
N LEU A 204 0.40 -7.94 13.17
CA LEU A 204 -0.31 -8.84 12.26
C LEU A 204 -0.49 -10.24 12.84
N LEU A 205 0.52 -10.78 13.53
CA LEU A 205 0.41 -12.05 14.23
C LEU A 205 -0.68 -12.02 15.32
N ALA A 206 -0.76 -10.93 16.08
CA ALA A 206 -1.81 -10.74 17.07
C ALA A 206 -3.21 -10.69 16.42
N LEU A 207 -3.34 -10.08 15.24
CA LEU A 207 -4.61 -10.05 14.50
C LEU A 207 -5.01 -11.41 13.94
N GLN A 208 -4.07 -12.28 13.57
CA GLN A 208 -4.37 -13.61 13.03
C GLN A 208 -4.99 -14.54 14.09
N ALA A 209 -4.79 -14.26 15.38
CA ALA A 209 -5.47 -14.96 16.46
C ALA A 209 -6.97 -14.64 16.54
N ALA A 210 -7.43 -13.60 15.82
CA ALA A 210 -8.83 -13.21 15.79
C ALA A 210 -9.67 -14.19 14.93
N PRO A 211 -10.96 -14.41 15.29
CA PRO A 211 -11.86 -15.22 14.49
C PRO A 211 -12.02 -14.66 13.07
N VAL A 212 -12.16 -15.57 12.09
CA VAL A 212 -12.42 -15.19 10.69
C VAL A 212 -13.76 -14.46 10.59
N PRO A 213 -13.87 -13.40 9.77
CA PRO A 213 -15.13 -12.69 9.56
C PRO A 213 -16.22 -13.63 9.08
N SER A 214 -17.40 -13.51 9.68
CA SER A 214 -18.56 -14.27 9.28
C SER A 214 -19.79 -13.39 9.24
N LEU A 215 -20.64 -13.60 8.24
CA LEU A 215 -21.98 -13.06 8.16
C LEU A 215 -22.93 -14.25 8.39
N ASP A 216 -23.94 -14.09 9.27
CA ASP A 216 -24.93 -15.13 9.59
C ASP A 216 -24.36 -16.54 9.94
N GLY A 217 -23.11 -16.60 10.39
CA GLY A 217 -22.42 -17.87 10.72
C GLY A 217 -21.71 -18.53 9.54
N THR A 218 -21.80 -17.96 8.33
CA THR A 218 -21.07 -18.42 7.14
C THR A 218 -19.68 -17.79 7.08
N VAL A 219 -18.63 -18.57 6.85
CA VAL A 219 -17.26 -18.08 6.71
C VAL A 219 -17.07 -17.46 5.33
N HIS A 220 -16.66 -16.17 5.28
CA HIS A 220 -16.46 -15.42 4.06
C HIS A 220 -14.99 -15.18 3.68
N ALA A 221 -14.05 -15.74 4.42
CA ALA A 221 -12.62 -15.63 4.15
C ALA A 221 -11.95 -17.01 4.35
N PRO A 222 -11.97 -17.90 3.35
CA PRO A 222 -11.28 -19.17 3.43
C PRO A 222 -9.77 -18.92 3.62
N ARG A 223 -9.16 -19.57 4.61
CA ARG A 223 -7.73 -19.50 4.87
C ARG A 223 -6.95 -20.50 4.03
N ASP A 224 -7.62 -21.59 3.63
CA ASP A 224 -7.06 -22.67 2.85
C ASP A 224 -7.87 -22.85 1.57
N LEU A 225 -7.17 -22.88 0.43
CA LEU A 225 -7.68 -23.41 -0.82
C LEU A 225 -7.41 -24.93 -0.76
N ALA A 226 -8.41 -25.70 -0.36
CA ALA A 226 -8.35 -27.14 -0.48
C ALA A 226 -8.44 -27.56 -1.95
#